data_0185cebf8775526f0d42d295c9830913
#
_entry.id   0185cebf8775526f0d42d295c9830913
#
_cell.length_a   1.000
_cell.length_b   1.000
_cell.length_c   1.000
_cell.angle_alpha   90.00
_cell.angle_beta   90.00
_cell.angle_gamma   90.00
#
_symmetry.space_group_name_H-M   'P 1'
#
loop_
_entity.id
_entity.type
_entity.pdbx_description
1 polymer ?
#
loop_
_entity_poly.entity_id
_entity_poly.type
_entity_poly.pdbx_seq_one_letter_code
_entity_poly.pdbx_strand_id
1 'polypeptide(L)'
;WTDVEFINDTPGKAAESLDQKAYGRLIAEVSGAQESILIQTPYLVFPEGGLALLAEKVVEGVRVRIVTNSMPSTDNPAAFSGYQRQRELIIRSGIELYEFRHDAAVRDTIIAKTRTNTDAGISLHAKSMVVDDSRLFIGSFNLDPRSAQLNTEVGVLIDNPGLAKALSRHIETDMSSENSWAVSEDFNPDHMASWRKNMEVWFYGLLPITSLL
;
A
#
# COMPACT_ATOMS: atom_id res chain seq x y z
N TRP A 1 19.22 21.51 6.65
CA TRP A 1 17.96 21.71 5.95
C TRP A 1 17.65 20.43 5.17
N THR A 2 16.36 20.07 5.08
CA THR A 2 15.87 18.89 4.36
C THR A 2 15.12 19.39 3.14
N ASP A 3 15.37 18.83 1.97
CA ASP A 3 14.60 19.11 0.77
C ASP A 3 13.24 18.43 0.87
N VAL A 4 12.19 19.24 0.83
CA VAL A 4 10.79 18.80 0.89
C VAL A 4 10.08 19.31 -0.35
N GLU A 5 9.59 18.40 -1.17
CA GLU A 5 8.72 18.68 -2.31
C GLU A 5 7.29 18.38 -1.92
N PHE A 6 6.42 19.37 -2.03
CA PHE A 6 4.97 19.18 -1.91
C PHE A 6 4.41 18.77 -3.27
N ILE A 7 3.74 17.64 -3.31
CA ILE A 7 3.05 17.15 -4.50
C ILE A 7 1.55 17.13 -4.27
N ASN A 8 0.81 17.58 -5.26
CA ASN A 8 -0.64 17.60 -5.20
C ASN A 8 -1.24 17.47 -6.61
N ASP A 9 -2.42 16.88 -6.66
CA ASP A 9 -3.26 16.90 -7.86
C ASP A 9 -4.10 18.16 -7.89
N THR A 10 -4.49 18.58 -9.10
CA THR A 10 -5.49 19.64 -9.28
C THR A 10 -6.90 19.05 -9.40
N PRO A 11 -7.95 19.80 -9.05
CA PRO A 11 -9.31 19.40 -9.33
C PRO A 11 -9.52 19.15 -10.84
N GLY A 12 -10.08 17.97 -11.18
CA GLY A 12 -10.30 17.61 -12.59
C GLY A 12 -9.10 16.96 -13.28
N LYS A 13 -8.12 16.45 -12.52
CA LYS A 13 -6.89 15.82 -13.01
C LYS A 13 -7.07 14.69 -14.04
N ALA A 14 -8.28 14.17 -14.21
CA ALA A 14 -8.53 13.12 -15.21
C ALA A 14 -8.14 13.53 -16.64
N ALA A 15 -8.15 14.84 -16.93
CA ALA A 15 -7.74 15.41 -18.22
C ALA A 15 -6.24 15.78 -18.26
N GLU A 16 -5.50 15.66 -17.18
CA GLU A 16 -4.08 15.99 -17.10
C GLU A 16 -3.19 14.84 -17.60
N SER A 17 -2.00 15.20 -18.09
CA SER A 17 -0.97 14.22 -18.41
C SER A 17 -0.41 13.56 -17.13
N LEU A 18 0.17 12.37 -17.27
CA LEU A 18 0.66 11.59 -16.12
C LEU A 18 1.72 12.35 -15.30
N ASP A 19 2.61 13.08 -15.96
CA ASP A 19 3.70 13.84 -15.35
C ASP A 19 3.20 15.03 -14.48
N GLN A 20 1.96 15.48 -14.71
CA GLN A 20 1.32 16.54 -13.93
C GLN A 20 0.56 16.00 -12.69
N LYS A 21 0.47 14.69 -12.53
CA LYS A 21 -0.26 14.04 -11.43
C LYS A 21 0.69 13.61 -10.31
N ALA A 22 0.16 13.57 -9.08
CA ALA A 22 0.87 12.99 -7.96
C ALA A 22 1.35 11.55 -8.27
N TYR A 23 0.54 10.76 -8.97
CA TYR A 23 0.91 9.42 -9.41
C TYR A 23 2.16 9.41 -10.31
N GLY A 24 2.27 10.35 -11.26
CA GLY A 24 3.45 10.45 -12.13
C GLY A 24 4.73 10.74 -11.36
N ARG A 25 4.65 11.56 -10.29
CA ARG A 25 5.79 11.78 -9.40
C ARG A 25 6.20 10.50 -8.65
N LEU A 26 5.23 9.71 -8.16
CA LEU A 26 5.53 8.42 -7.52
C LEU A 26 6.13 7.41 -8.50
N ILE A 27 5.65 7.36 -9.75
CA ILE A 27 6.24 6.55 -10.82
C ILE A 27 7.71 6.95 -11.06
N ALA A 28 8.02 8.25 -11.10
CA ALA A 28 9.39 8.73 -11.27
C ALA A 28 10.30 8.28 -10.12
N GLU A 29 9.83 8.34 -8.87
CA GLU A 29 10.57 7.86 -7.71
C GLU A 29 10.85 6.35 -7.78
N VAL A 30 9.83 5.55 -8.10
CA VAL A 30 9.95 4.09 -8.27
C VAL A 30 10.90 3.76 -9.41
N SER A 31 10.80 4.46 -10.54
CA SER A 31 11.67 4.23 -11.70
C SER A 31 13.15 4.51 -11.40
N GLY A 32 13.41 5.47 -10.51
CA GLY A 32 14.78 5.84 -10.08
C GLY A 32 15.41 4.89 -9.06
N ALA A 33 14.65 3.98 -8.46
CA ALA A 33 15.13 3.08 -7.41
C ALA A 33 16.27 2.16 -7.88
N GLN A 34 17.27 1.96 -7.01
CA GLN A 34 18.46 1.15 -7.30
C GLN A 34 18.64 -0.02 -6.33
N GLU A 35 18.17 0.11 -5.09
CA GLU A 35 18.43 -0.87 -4.02
C GLU A 35 17.12 -1.45 -3.45
N SER A 36 16.18 -0.58 -3.08
CA SER A 36 14.97 -1.03 -2.38
C SER A 36 13.77 -0.09 -2.56
N ILE A 37 12.59 -0.69 -2.57
CA ILE A 37 11.31 0.01 -2.51
C ILE A 37 10.48 -0.62 -1.39
N LEU A 38 10.05 0.19 -0.44
CA LEU A 38 9.23 -0.23 0.68
C LEU A 38 7.93 0.57 0.66
N ILE A 39 6.79 -0.11 0.53
CA ILE A 39 5.47 0.52 0.38
C ILE A 39 4.54 0.08 1.50
N GLN A 40 3.80 1.05 2.03
CA GLN A 40 2.71 0.85 2.97
C GLN A 40 1.45 1.51 2.41
N THR A 41 0.41 0.72 2.15
CA THR A 41 -0.85 1.21 1.58
C THR A 41 -2.04 0.40 2.10
N PRO A 42 -3.16 1.04 2.48
CA PRO A 42 -4.34 0.32 2.94
C PRO A 42 -5.05 -0.43 1.83
N TYR A 43 -5.01 0.10 0.60
CA TYR A 43 -5.65 -0.45 -0.58
C TYR A 43 -4.61 -0.65 -1.67
N LEU A 44 -4.46 -1.89 -2.11
CA LEU A 44 -3.47 -2.32 -3.08
C LEU A 44 -4.18 -2.89 -4.30
N VAL A 45 -4.51 -2.03 -5.24
CA VAL A 45 -5.04 -2.40 -6.56
C VAL A 45 -4.23 -1.66 -7.59
N PHE A 46 -3.24 -2.30 -8.17
CA PHE A 46 -2.34 -1.60 -9.08
C PHE A 46 -3.08 -0.95 -10.25
N PRO A 47 -2.86 0.35 -10.48
CA PRO A 47 -3.23 0.99 -11.73
C PRO A 47 -2.51 0.34 -12.91
N GLU A 48 -3.01 0.61 -14.12
CA GLU A 48 -2.39 0.10 -15.35
C GLU A 48 -0.89 0.47 -15.41
N GLY A 49 -0.05 -0.55 -15.70
CA GLY A 49 1.40 -0.41 -15.75
C GLY A 49 2.12 -0.41 -14.38
N GLY A 50 1.42 -0.16 -13.27
CA GLY A 50 2.06 -0.02 -11.95
C GLY A 50 2.74 -1.31 -11.47
N LEU A 51 2.06 -2.45 -11.60
CA LEU A 51 2.65 -3.75 -11.25
C LEU A 51 3.82 -4.11 -12.17
N ALA A 52 3.70 -3.82 -13.47
CA ALA A 52 4.75 -4.09 -14.44
C ALA A 52 6.04 -3.32 -14.11
N LEU A 53 5.93 -2.06 -13.72
CA LEU A 53 7.07 -1.24 -13.29
C LEU A 53 7.78 -1.83 -12.06
N LEU A 54 7.04 -2.24 -11.04
CA LEU A 54 7.65 -2.85 -9.85
C LEU A 54 8.26 -4.22 -10.17
N ALA A 55 7.63 -5.01 -11.05
CA ALA A 55 8.19 -6.27 -11.52
C ALA A 55 9.51 -6.07 -12.29
N GLU A 56 9.59 -5.03 -13.13
CA GLU A 56 10.83 -4.64 -13.81
C GLU A 56 11.92 -4.30 -12.81
N LYS A 57 11.61 -3.53 -11.77
CA LYS A 57 12.55 -3.21 -10.68
C LYS A 57 13.05 -4.45 -9.95
N VAL A 58 12.18 -5.43 -9.69
CA VAL A 58 12.61 -6.73 -9.12
C VAL A 58 13.61 -7.45 -10.05
N VAL A 59 13.34 -7.46 -11.36
CA VAL A 59 14.27 -8.05 -12.34
C VAL A 59 15.62 -7.30 -12.38
N GLU A 60 15.62 -6.00 -12.17
CA GLU A 60 16.84 -5.18 -12.04
C GLU A 60 17.60 -5.43 -10.72
N GLY A 61 17.05 -6.21 -9.81
CA GLY A 61 17.67 -6.55 -8.52
C GLY A 61 17.26 -5.64 -7.36
N VAL A 62 16.29 -4.74 -7.57
CA VAL A 62 15.72 -3.90 -6.51
C VAL A 62 14.82 -4.75 -5.62
N ARG A 63 15.02 -4.69 -4.31
CA ARG A 63 14.17 -5.39 -3.35
C ARG A 63 12.84 -4.65 -3.14
N VAL A 64 11.73 -5.19 -3.59
CA VAL A 64 10.39 -4.58 -3.45
C VAL A 64 9.60 -5.29 -2.36
N ARG A 65 9.15 -4.52 -1.35
CA ARG A 65 8.34 -5.01 -0.22
C ARG A 65 7.09 -4.15 -0.06
N ILE A 66 5.94 -4.79 0.10
CA ILE A 66 4.66 -4.09 0.25
C ILE A 66 3.91 -4.65 1.45
N VAL A 67 3.38 -3.78 2.32
CA VAL A 67 2.40 -4.13 3.34
C VAL A 67 1.07 -3.48 3.04
N THR A 68 0.01 -4.28 3.07
CA THR A 68 -1.38 -3.86 2.86
C THR A 68 -2.32 -4.54 3.86
N ASN A 69 -3.59 -4.20 3.86
CA ASN A 69 -4.56 -4.88 4.72
C ASN A 69 -4.82 -6.32 4.25
N SER A 70 -4.95 -7.23 5.21
CA SER A 70 -5.52 -8.56 4.99
C SER A 70 -7.04 -8.50 4.83
N MET A 71 -7.66 -9.59 4.40
CA MET A 71 -9.12 -9.71 4.40
C MET A 71 -9.73 -9.50 5.81
N PRO A 72 -9.19 -10.07 6.90
CA PRO A 72 -9.67 -9.79 8.24
C PRO A 72 -9.55 -8.33 8.68
N SER A 73 -8.51 -7.60 8.27
CA SER A 73 -8.23 -6.23 8.73
C SER A 73 -8.83 -5.14 7.84
N THR A 74 -9.07 -5.41 6.55
CA THR A 74 -9.56 -4.37 5.63
C THR A 74 -10.89 -3.75 6.07
N ASP A 75 -10.99 -2.45 5.96
CA ASP A 75 -12.23 -1.67 6.13
C ASP A 75 -12.99 -1.47 4.80
N ASN A 76 -12.38 -1.86 3.66
CA ASN A 76 -12.96 -1.74 2.32
C ASN A 76 -12.95 -3.07 1.56
N PRO A 77 -14.00 -3.91 1.71
CA PRO A 77 -14.11 -5.19 1.00
C PRO A 77 -14.08 -5.07 -0.53
N ALA A 78 -14.55 -3.94 -1.09
CA ALA A 78 -14.51 -3.71 -2.53
C ALA A 78 -13.06 -3.57 -3.03
N ALA A 79 -12.27 -2.70 -2.39
CA ALA A 79 -10.85 -2.56 -2.71
C ALA A 79 -10.10 -3.89 -2.49
N PHE A 80 -10.40 -4.62 -1.40
CA PHE A 80 -9.79 -5.92 -1.16
C PHE A 80 -10.11 -6.93 -2.27
N SER A 81 -11.34 -6.92 -2.82
CA SER A 81 -11.69 -7.81 -3.94
C SER A 81 -10.87 -7.55 -5.19
N GLY A 82 -10.51 -6.28 -5.45
CA GLY A 82 -9.59 -5.91 -6.53
C GLY A 82 -8.17 -6.42 -6.28
N TYR A 83 -7.64 -6.21 -5.06
CA TYR A 83 -6.36 -6.72 -4.63
C TYR A 83 -6.26 -8.25 -4.73
N GLN A 84 -7.26 -8.97 -4.24
CA GLN A 84 -7.31 -10.43 -4.24
C GLN A 84 -7.12 -11.03 -5.64
N ARG A 85 -7.64 -10.36 -6.67
CA ARG A 85 -7.45 -10.77 -8.07
C ARG A 85 -6.02 -10.59 -8.58
N GLN A 86 -5.29 -9.62 -8.03
CA GLN A 86 -3.91 -9.32 -8.44
C GLN A 86 -2.87 -10.01 -7.55
N ARG A 87 -3.25 -10.51 -6.37
CA ARG A 87 -2.34 -11.06 -5.35
C ARG A 87 -1.36 -12.08 -5.92
N GLU A 88 -1.86 -13.06 -6.67
CA GLU A 88 -1.00 -14.09 -7.26
C GLU A 88 0.03 -13.51 -8.23
N LEU A 89 -0.36 -12.54 -9.07
CA LEU A 89 0.54 -11.86 -9.98
C LEU A 89 1.60 -11.04 -9.24
N ILE A 90 1.22 -10.38 -8.13
CA ILE A 90 2.14 -9.64 -7.28
C ILE A 90 3.21 -10.57 -6.71
N ILE A 91 2.80 -11.71 -6.15
CA ILE A 91 3.73 -12.69 -5.57
C ILE A 91 4.66 -13.26 -6.65
N ARG A 92 4.11 -13.65 -7.80
CA ARG A 92 4.89 -14.22 -8.91
C ARG A 92 5.87 -13.24 -9.55
N SER A 93 5.64 -11.94 -9.39
CA SER A 93 6.61 -10.92 -9.83
C SER A 93 7.83 -10.78 -8.91
N GLY A 94 7.89 -11.54 -7.82
CA GLY A 94 8.99 -11.51 -6.86
C GLY A 94 8.88 -10.40 -5.81
N ILE A 95 7.74 -9.72 -5.74
CA ILE A 95 7.46 -8.72 -4.70
C ILE A 95 7.17 -9.45 -3.38
N GLU A 96 7.88 -9.05 -2.31
CA GLU A 96 7.61 -9.54 -0.96
C GLU A 96 6.35 -8.86 -0.41
N LEU A 97 5.28 -9.65 -0.22
CA LEU A 97 3.96 -9.16 0.14
C LEU A 97 3.60 -9.53 1.57
N TYR A 98 3.13 -8.54 2.33
CA TYR A 98 2.73 -8.67 3.72
C TYR A 98 1.29 -8.18 3.88
N GLU A 99 0.47 -8.98 4.56
CA GLU A 99 -0.90 -8.62 4.89
C GLU A 99 -1.05 -8.35 6.38
N PHE A 100 -1.42 -7.09 6.71
CA PHE A 100 -1.55 -6.60 8.08
C PHE A 100 -2.66 -7.31 8.82
N ARG A 101 -2.39 -7.68 10.07
CA ARG A 101 -3.29 -8.46 10.93
C ARG A 101 -4.32 -7.56 11.60
N HIS A 102 -5.55 -8.02 11.71
CA HIS A 102 -6.59 -7.35 12.50
C HIS A 102 -6.32 -7.38 14.01
N ASP A 103 -5.54 -8.35 14.47
CA ASP A 103 -5.10 -8.59 15.85
C ASP A 103 -3.61 -8.26 16.06
N ALA A 104 -3.02 -7.41 15.22
CA ALA A 104 -1.61 -7.03 15.26
C ALA A 104 -1.18 -6.56 16.65
N ALA A 105 0.01 -6.93 17.11
CA ALA A 105 0.53 -6.58 18.44
C ALA A 105 0.64 -5.05 18.66
N VAL A 106 0.89 -4.28 17.59
CA VAL A 106 0.91 -2.81 17.64
C VAL A 106 -0.44 -2.20 18.05
N ARG A 107 -1.55 -2.94 17.93
CA ARG A 107 -2.89 -2.55 18.36
C ARG A 107 -2.92 -2.07 19.81
N ASP A 108 -2.30 -2.80 20.72
CA ASP A 108 -2.33 -2.45 22.15
C ASP A 108 -1.64 -1.12 22.43
N THR A 109 -0.59 -0.81 21.68
CA THR A 109 0.10 0.48 21.75
C THR A 109 -0.77 1.63 21.23
N ILE A 110 -1.52 1.41 20.14
CA ILE A 110 -2.42 2.40 19.55
C ILE A 110 -3.62 2.65 20.48
N ILE A 111 -4.25 1.60 20.98
CA ILE A 111 -5.40 1.67 21.88
C ILE A 111 -5.02 2.35 23.20
N ALA A 112 -3.87 2.01 23.78
CA ALA A 112 -3.39 2.63 25.01
C ALA A 112 -3.19 4.15 24.85
N LYS A 113 -2.74 4.61 23.70
CA LYS A 113 -2.56 6.03 23.38
C LYS A 113 -3.89 6.76 23.15
N THR A 114 -4.88 6.10 22.56
CA THR A 114 -6.16 6.72 22.19
C THR A 114 -7.22 6.63 23.28
N ARG A 115 -6.99 5.87 24.36
CA ARG A 115 -7.98 5.58 25.42
C ARG A 115 -9.32 5.03 24.92
N THR A 116 -9.36 4.46 23.73
CA THR A 116 -10.54 3.80 23.17
C THR A 116 -10.52 2.34 23.60
N ASN A 117 -11.52 1.94 24.39
CA ASN A 117 -11.70 0.55 24.78
C ASN A 117 -12.59 -0.11 23.71
N THR A 118 -12.00 -0.65 22.65
CA THR A 118 -12.78 -1.31 21.58
C THR A 118 -12.23 -2.71 21.32
N ASP A 119 -13.12 -3.70 21.28
CA ASP A 119 -12.86 -5.02 20.71
C ASP A 119 -12.74 -4.98 19.17
N ALA A 120 -12.80 -3.79 18.58
CA ALA A 120 -12.65 -3.59 17.17
C ALA A 120 -11.23 -3.96 16.71
N GLY A 121 -11.14 -4.71 15.65
CA GLY A 121 -9.87 -4.93 14.95
C GLY A 121 -9.29 -3.61 14.46
N ILE A 122 -8.00 -3.59 14.18
CA ILE A 122 -7.34 -2.43 13.56
C ILE A 122 -7.12 -2.71 12.08
N SER A 123 -7.13 -1.64 11.29
CA SER A 123 -6.74 -1.64 9.89
C SER A 123 -5.57 -0.70 9.67
N LEU A 124 -4.70 -1.05 8.73
CA LEU A 124 -3.68 -0.15 8.23
C LEU A 124 -4.36 0.98 7.44
N HIS A 125 -3.96 2.24 7.67
CA HIS A 125 -4.47 3.37 6.88
C HIS A 125 -3.36 4.35 6.43
N ALA A 126 -2.10 4.04 6.69
CA ALA A 126 -0.96 4.81 6.22
C ALA A 126 -0.75 4.63 4.70
N LYS A 127 -0.31 5.70 4.05
CA LYS A 127 0.09 5.72 2.64
C LYS A 127 1.46 6.35 2.59
N SER A 128 2.46 5.49 2.52
CA SER A 128 3.86 5.88 2.57
C SER A 128 4.73 4.98 1.71
N MET A 129 5.83 5.51 1.26
CA MET A 129 6.83 4.79 0.49
C MET A 129 8.22 5.25 0.92
N VAL A 130 9.18 4.33 0.93
CA VAL A 130 10.61 4.64 1.05
C VAL A 130 11.34 4.04 -0.14
N VAL A 131 12.23 4.82 -0.72
CA VAL A 131 13.10 4.41 -1.83
C VAL A 131 14.55 4.54 -1.37
N ASP A 132 15.30 3.44 -1.51
CA ASP A 132 16.76 3.34 -1.27
C ASP A 132 17.18 3.87 0.10
N ASP A 133 16.35 3.73 1.12
CA ASP A 133 16.56 4.25 2.49
C ASP A 133 17.01 5.72 2.55
N SER A 134 16.76 6.47 1.49
CA SER A 134 17.19 7.87 1.35
C SER A 134 16.05 8.84 1.12
N ARG A 135 15.04 8.44 0.38
CA ARG A 135 13.89 9.25 0.00
C ARG A 135 12.60 8.63 0.51
N LEU A 136 11.67 9.46 0.95
CA LEU A 136 10.37 8.97 1.44
C LEU A 136 9.23 9.80 0.88
N PHE A 137 8.09 9.15 0.72
CA PHE A 137 6.79 9.76 0.45
C PHE A 137 5.84 9.49 1.61
N ILE A 138 5.07 10.50 1.99
CA ILE A 138 3.92 10.38 2.89
C ILE A 138 2.79 11.23 2.31
N GLY A 139 1.59 10.67 2.21
CA GLY A 139 0.47 11.41 1.64
C GLY A 139 -0.88 10.72 1.77
N SER A 140 -1.81 11.14 0.93
CA SER A 140 -3.16 10.57 0.85
C SER A 140 -3.29 9.50 -0.24
N PHE A 141 -2.30 9.33 -1.13
CA PHE A 141 -2.34 8.45 -2.30
C PHE A 141 -2.37 6.98 -1.92
N ASN A 142 -3.47 6.28 -2.18
CA ASN A 142 -3.52 4.82 -2.17
C ASN A 142 -2.94 4.27 -3.48
N LEU A 143 -2.43 3.06 -3.44
CA LEU A 143 -1.97 2.38 -4.65
C LEU A 143 -3.16 1.74 -5.37
N ASP A 144 -4.07 2.59 -5.86
CA ASP A 144 -5.29 2.17 -6.55
C ASP A 144 -5.63 3.07 -7.76
N PRO A 145 -6.45 2.58 -8.72
CA PRO A 145 -6.82 3.32 -9.92
C PRO A 145 -7.57 4.62 -9.61
N ARG A 146 -8.35 4.64 -8.53
CA ARG A 146 -9.12 5.82 -8.12
C ARG A 146 -8.19 6.95 -7.68
N SER A 147 -7.19 6.64 -6.84
CA SER A 147 -6.15 7.60 -6.44
C SER A 147 -5.30 8.04 -7.63
N ALA A 148 -5.01 7.15 -8.58
CA ALA A 148 -4.23 7.50 -9.76
C ALA A 148 -4.97 8.41 -10.74
N GLN A 149 -6.31 8.28 -10.88
CA GLN A 149 -7.06 8.90 -11.99
C GLN A 149 -8.14 9.89 -11.56
N LEU A 150 -8.78 9.69 -10.42
CA LEU A 150 -10.01 10.39 -10.04
C LEU A 150 -9.85 11.31 -8.83
N ASN A 151 -9.30 10.78 -7.73
CA ASN A 151 -9.16 11.55 -6.49
C ASN A 151 -8.10 12.63 -6.63
N THR A 152 -8.33 13.75 -5.95
CA THR A 152 -7.29 14.76 -5.74
C THR A 152 -6.43 14.35 -4.57
N GLU A 153 -5.20 13.94 -4.84
CA GLU A 153 -4.26 13.45 -3.85
C GLU A 153 -3.23 14.52 -3.50
N VAL A 154 -2.71 14.44 -2.29
CA VAL A 154 -1.64 15.32 -1.79
C VAL A 154 -0.60 14.50 -1.04
N GLY A 155 0.63 14.99 -1.02
CA GLY A 155 1.70 14.38 -0.27
C GLY A 155 2.97 15.19 -0.26
N VAL A 156 3.97 14.66 0.41
CA VAL A 156 5.31 15.21 0.46
C VAL A 156 6.32 14.15 0.05
N LEU A 157 7.26 14.55 -0.78
CA LEU A 157 8.50 13.82 -1.05
C LEU A 157 9.62 14.48 -0.25
N ILE A 158 10.38 13.70 0.48
CA ILE A 158 11.44 14.20 1.35
C ILE A 158 12.72 13.44 1.03
N ASP A 159 13.76 14.19 0.67
CA ASP A 159 15.11 13.65 0.52
C ASP A 159 15.86 13.82 1.85
N ASN A 160 15.80 12.77 2.68
CA ASN A 160 16.50 12.73 3.97
C ASN A 160 16.70 11.29 4.43
N PRO A 161 17.93 10.76 4.38
CA PRO A 161 18.21 9.39 4.80
C PRO A 161 17.86 9.08 6.26
N GLY A 162 17.95 10.06 7.14
CA GLY A 162 17.61 9.87 8.56
C GLY A 162 16.11 9.63 8.78
N LEU A 163 15.27 10.43 8.10
CA LEU A 163 13.80 10.26 8.12
C LEU A 163 13.37 9.02 7.34
N ALA A 164 13.98 8.75 6.17
CA ALA A 164 13.69 7.56 5.38
C ALA A 164 13.95 6.28 6.20
N LYS A 165 15.12 6.15 6.83
CA LYS A 165 15.43 5.01 7.72
C LYS A 165 14.53 4.92 8.95
N ALA A 166 14.05 6.05 9.48
CA ALA A 166 13.10 6.03 10.57
C ALA A 166 11.75 5.47 10.10
N LEU A 167 11.26 5.90 8.94
CA LEU A 167 10.03 5.40 8.35
C LEU A 167 10.16 3.92 7.95
N SER A 168 11.29 3.50 7.34
CA SER A 168 11.55 2.09 7.03
C SER A 168 11.38 1.20 8.25
N ARG A 169 11.97 1.57 9.40
CA ARG A 169 11.82 0.80 10.65
C ARG A 169 10.36 0.69 11.11
N HIS A 170 9.55 1.75 10.95
CA HIS A 170 8.12 1.68 11.27
C HIS A 170 7.37 0.74 10.35
N ILE A 171 7.61 0.82 9.03
CA ILE A 171 6.98 -0.07 8.06
C ILE A 171 7.42 -1.53 8.29
N GLU A 172 8.71 -1.76 8.57
CA GLU A 172 9.24 -3.09 8.91
C GLU A 172 8.66 -3.65 10.21
N THR A 173 8.34 -2.79 11.18
CA THR A 173 7.61 -3.20 12.38
C THR A 173 6.21 -3.70 12.00
N ASP A 174 5.50 -2.97 11.12
CA ASP A 174 4.19 -3.41 10.64
C ASP A 174 4.28 -4.71 9.82
N MET A 175 5.39 -4.97 9.13
CA MET A 175 5.66 -6.21 8.40
C MET A 175 6.10 -7.38 9.29
N SER A 176 6.43 -7.14 10.56
CA SER A 176 6.85 -8.21 11.47
C SER A 176 5.78 -9.29 11.62
N SER A 177 6.16 -10.52 11.95
CA SER A 177 5.23 -11.65 12.10
C SER A 177 4.18 -11.45 13.21
N GLU A 178 4.43 -10.54 14.14
CA GLU A 178 3.47 -10.15 15.18
C GLU A 178 2.37 -9.23 14.64
N ASN A 179 2.64 -8.51 13.54
CA ASN A 179 1.76 -7.49 12.98
C ASN A 179 1.23 -7.82 11.58
N SER A 180 1.92 -8.68 10.83
CA SER A 180 1.53 -9.08 9.48
C SER A 180 1.82 -10.54 9.18
N TRP A 181 1.13 -11.07 8.19
CA TRP A 181 1.44 -12.35 7.58
C TRP A 181 2.22 -12.12 6.29
N ALA A 182 3.37 -12.79 6.14
CA ALA A 182 4.02 -12.91 4.84
C ALA A 182 3.17 -13.81 3.94
N VAL A 183 2.78 -13.31 2.79
CA VAL A 183 1.91 -14.01 1.82
C VAL A 183 2.77 -14.71 0.77
N SER A 184 2.40 -15.91 0.41
CA SER A 184 3.08 -16.71 -0.62
C SER A 184 2.06 -17.40 -1.52
N GLU A 185 2.53 -18.12 -2.55
CA GLU A 185 1.64 -18.94 -3.40
C GLU A 185 0.88 -20.00 -2.59
N ASP A 186 1.50 -20.51 -1.51
CA ASP A 186 0.94 -21.58 -0.67
C ASP A 186 0.17 -21.08 0.55
N PHE A 187 0.23 -19.77 0.85
CA PHE A 187 -0.38 -19.23 2.06
C PHE A 187 -0.95 -17.81 1.86
N ASN A 188 -2.20 -17.66 2.31
CA ASN A 188 -2.82 -16.36 2.56
C ASN A 188 -3.80 -16.47 3.75
N PRO A 189 -4.09 -15.35 4.46
CA PRO A 189 -4.91 -15.35 5.66
C PRO A 189 -6.42 -15.23 5.42
N ASP A 190 -6.94 -15.40 4.20
CA ASP A 190 -8.35 -15.17 3.87
C ASP A 190 -9.30 -16.03 4.71
N HIS A 191 -8.89 -17.25 5.06
CA HIS A 191 -9.67 -18.17 5.89
C HIS A 191 -9.89 -17.69 7.33
N MET A 192 -9.12 -16.70 7.79
CA MET A 192 -9.25 -16.08 9.11
C MET A 192 -10.33 -14.98 9.14
N ALA A 193 -10.83 -14.55 7.98
CA ALA A 193 -11.89 -13.57 7.91
C ALA A 193 -13.26 -14.18 8.27
N SER A 194 -14.15 -13.34 8.81
CA SER A 194 -15.53 -13.77 9.07
C SER A 194 -16.24 -14.18 7.78
N TRP A 195 -17.21 -15.10 7.87
CA TRP A 195 -17.99 -15.54 6.73
C TRP A 195 -18.70 -14.36 6.02
N ARG A 196 -19.14 -13.36 6.77
CA ARG A 196 -19.76 -12.13 6.21
C ARG A 196 -18.77 -11.38 5.33
N LYS A 197 -17.56 -11.16 5.80
CA LYS A 197 -16.53 -10.46 5.04
C LYS A 197 -16.14 -11.24 3.79
N ASN A 198 -16.03 -12.56 3.88
CA ASN A 198 -15.84 -13.41 2.71
C ASN A 198 -16.94 -13.23 1.66
N MET A 199 -18.22 -13.20 2.10
CA MET A 199 -19.36 -12.98 1.20
C MET A 199 -19.36 -11.58 0.58
N GLU A 200 -18.99 -10.54 1.35
CA GLU A 200 -18.88 -9.17 0.83
C GLU A 200 -17.79 -9.07 -0.24
N VAL A 201 -16.60 -9.59 0.04
CA VAL A 201 -15.48 -9.60 -0.91
C VAL A 201 -15.85 -10.40 -2.17
N TRP A 202 -16.46 -11.58 -2.03
CA TRP A 202 -16.93 -12.39 -3.14
C TRP A 202 -17.96 -11.62 -3.99
N PHE A 203 -18.93 -10.96 -3.37
CA PHE A 203 -19.95 -10.17 -4.08
C PHE A 203 -19.32 -9.03 -4.88
N TYR A 204 -18.43 -8.23 -4.26
CA TYR A 204 -17.70 -7.18 -4.99
C TYR A 204 -16.81 -7.77 -6.08
N GLY A 205 -16.28 -8.96 -5.88
CA GLY A 205 -15.53 -9.71 -6.86
C GLY A 205 -16.30 -10.04 -8.14
N LEU A 206 -17.64 -10.09 -8.13
CA LEU A 206 -18.47 -10.28 -9.31
C LEU A 206 -18.69 -9.00 -10.13
N LEU A 207 -18.44 -7.83 -9.54
CA LEU A 207 -18.71 -6.55 -10.17
C LEU A 207 -17.52 -6.08 -11.01
N PRO A 208 -17.73 -5.44 -12.17
CA PRO A 208 -16.67 -4.87 -12.99
C PRO A 208 -16.26 -3.48 -12.48
N ILE A 209 -15.87 -3.38 -11.19
CA ILE A 209 -15.60 -2.11 -10.51
C ILE A 209 -14.11 -1.80 -10.32
N THR A 210 -13.21 -2.66 -10.82
CA THR A 210 -11.76 -2.53 -10.57
C THR A 210 -11.20 -1.17 -10.98
N SER A 211 -11.72 -0.56 -12.04
CA SER A 211 -11.32 0.78 -12.50
C SER A 211 -11.86 1.93 -11.63
N LEU A 212 -12.79 1.64 -10.72
CA LEU A 212 -13.41 2.61 -9.82
C LEU A 212 -12.88 2.50 -8.37
N LEU A 213 -12.04 1.49 -8.14
CA LEU A 213 -11.42 1.19 -6.83
C LEU A 213 -10.19 2.03 -6.61
#